data_18e3ca615bc92af420fd5df82c16ec47
#
_entry.id   18e3ca615bc92af420fd5df82c16ec47
#
_cell.length_a   1.000
_cell.length_b   1.000
_cell.length_c   1.000
_cell.angle_alpha   90.00
_cell.angle_beta   90.00
_cell.angle_gamma   90.00
#
_symmetry.space_group_name_H-M   'P 1'
#
loop_
_entity.id
_entity.type
_entity.pdbx_description
1 polymer ?
#
loop_
_entity_poly.entity_id
_entity_poly.type
_entity_poly.pdbx_seq_one_letter_code
_entity_poly.pdbx_strand_id
1 'polypeptide(L)' 'MTLNQILYFQTVARHQHFRLAAAELSISQPSLSRSIASLEEELG' A
#
# COMPACT_ATOMS: atom_id res chain seq x y z
N MET A 1 -7.81 -2.84 -9.71
CA MET A 1 -7.34 -3.38 -8.41
C MET A 1 -6.63 -4.70 -8.63
N THR A 2 -5.43 -4.84 -8.12
CA THR A 2 -4.68 -6.08 -8.25
C THR A 2 -4.52 -6.74 -6.88
N LEU A 3 -4.12 -8.01 -6.90
CA LEU A 3 -3.87 -8.74 -5.66
C LEU A 3 -2.78 -8.03 -4.84
N ASN A 4 -1.74 -7.53 -5.50
CA ASN A 4 -0.67 -6.80 -4.82
C ASN A 4 -1.20 -5.54 -4.14
N GLN A 5 -2.09 -4.82 -4.77
CA GLN A 5 -2.67 -3.61 -4.19
C GLN A 5 -3.47 -3.92 -2.94
N ILE A 6 -4.22 -5.02 -2.98
CA ILE A 6 -5.00 -5.46 -1.80
C ILE A 6 -4.05 -5.81 -0.66
N LEU A 7 -2.98 -6.53 -0.96
CA LEU A 7 -1.98 -6.92 0.02
C LEU A 7 -1.31 -5.68 0.63
N TYR A 8 -0.96 -4.71 -0.21
CA TYR A 8 -0.35 -3.46 0.25
C TYR A 8 -1.29 -2.70 1.17
N PHE A 9 -2.56 -2.63 0.79
CA PHE A 9 -3.56 -1.93 1.60
C PHE A 9 -3.70 -2.58 2.99
N GLN A 10 -3.77 -3.89 3.03
CA GLN A 10 -3.86 -4.61 4.29
C GLN A 10 -2.64 -4.38 5.17
N THR A 11 -1.46 -4.35 4.56
CA THR A 11 -0.22 -4.14 5.29
C THR A 11 -0.17 -2.73 5.88
N VAL A 12 -0.59 -1.73 5.10
CA VAL A 12 -0.66 -0.34 5.58
C VAL A 12 -1.64 -0.21 6.75
N ALA A 13 -2.80 -0.83 6.62
CA ALA A 13 -3.82 -0.78 7.66
C ALA A 13 -3.31 -1.37 8.97
N ARG A 14 -2.53 -2.44 8.87
CA ARG A 14 -1.99 -3.11 10.04
C ARG A 14 -0.92 -2.29 10.76
N HIS A 15 -0.06 -1.62 9.99
CA HIS A 15 1.07 -0.87 10.56
C HIS A 15 0.75 0.56 10.91
N GLN A 16 -0.22 1.16 10.26
CA GLN A 16 -0.61 2.56 10.43
C GLN A 16 0.47 3.56 9.99
N HIS A 17 1.58 3.07 9.43
CA HIS A 17 2.67 3.92 8.93
C HIS A 17 3.16 3.37 7.61
N PHE A 18 3.18 4.23 6.59
CA PHE A 18 3.64 3.82 5.26
C PHE A 18 5.09 3.31 5.30
N ARG A 19 5.93 3.95 6.11
CA ARG A 19 7.34 3.56 6.19
C ARG A 19 7.49 2.11 6.64
N LEU A 20 6.78 1.72 7.69
CA LEU A 20 6.86 0.36 8.21
C LEU A 20 6.25 -0.64 7.25
N ALA A 21 5.14 -0.28 6.64
CA ALA A 21 4.47 -1.14 5.67
C ALA A 21 5.37 -1.38 4.45
N ALA A 22 6.01 -0.33 3.95
CA ALA A 22 6.91 -0.43 2.80
C ALA A 22 8.11 -1.33 3.14
N ALA A 23 8.65 -1.19 4.36
CA ALA A 23 9.75 -2.02 4.79
C ALA A 23 9.36 -3.49 4.83
N GLU A 24 8.19 -3.81 5.36
CA GLU A 24 7.71 -5.18 5.40
C GLU A 24 7.52 -5.75 4.00
N LEU A 25 7.04 -4.93 3.08
CA LEU A 25 6.79 -5.34 1.70
C LEU A 25 8.03 -5.30 0.82
N SER A 26 9.14 -4.80 1.35
CA SER A 26 10.40 -4.65 0.61
C SER A 26 10.28 -3.78 -0.63
N ILE A 27 9.49 -2.71 -0.51
CA ILE A 27 9.31 -1.74 -1.59
C ILE A 27 9.59 -0.34 -1.05
N SER A 28 9.78 0.61 -1.96
CA SER A 28 9.99 1.99 -1.55
C SER A 28 8.68 2.61 -1.07
N GLN A 29 8.79 3.59 -0.17
CA GLN A 29 7.62 4.29 0.34
C GLN A 29 6.83 4.99 -0.77
N PRO A 30 7.49 5.69 -1.73
CA PRO A 30 6.74 6.29 -2.84
C PRO A 30 5.97 5.28 -3.68
N SER A 31 6.53 4.09 -3.90
CA SER A 31 5.84 3.03 -4.64
C SER A 31 4.59 2.59 -3.91
N LEU A 32 4.69 2.40 -2.60
CA LEU A 32 3.55 2.01 -1.78
C LEU A 32 2.46 3.07 -1.82
N SER A 33 2.84 4.34 -1.65
CA SER A 33 1.89 5.45 -1.68
C SER A 33 1.13 5.52 -3.00
N ARG A 34 1.84 5.31 -4.12
CA ARG A 34 1.21 5.32 -5.43
C ARG A 34 0.22 4.17 -5.58
N SER A 35 0.58 2.99 -5.10
CA SER A 35 -0.31 1.83 -5.17
C SER A 35 -1.58 2.05 -4.37
N ILE A 36 -1.45 2.61 -3.18
CA ILE A 36 -2.60 2.88 -2.33
C ILE A 36 -3.48 3.97 -2.94
N ALA A 37 -2.87 5.03 -3.48
CA ALA A 37 -3.62 6.10 -4.14
C ALA A 37 -4.41 5.56 -5.33
N SER A 38 -3.80 4.68 -6.12
CA SER A 38 -4.47 4.06 -7.26
C SER A 38 -5.65 3.21 -6.82
N LEU A 39 -5.49 2.47 -5.74
CA LEU A 39 -6.57 1.65 -5.17
C LEU A 39 -7.73 2.51 -4.71
N GLU A 40 -7.42 3.59 -3.99
CA GLU A 40 -8.45 4.51 -3.51
C GLU A 40 -9.21 5.15 -4.66
N GLU A 41 -8.50 5.47 -5.73
CA GLU A 41 -9.12 6.06 -6.91
C GLU A 41 -10.09 5.07 -7.57
N GLU A 42 -9.72 3.81 -7.63
CA GLU A 42 -10.62 2.78 -8.17
C GLU A 42 -11.84 2.56 -7.32
N LEU A 43 -11.70 2.62 -6.02
CA LEU A 43 -12.81 2.39 -5.10
C LEU A 43 -13.73 3.62 -4.97
N GLY A 44 -13.21 4.73 -5.29
CA GLY A 44 -13.96 5.89 -5.22
C GLY A 44 -14.34 6.91 -5.05
#